data_b8e57fe519f8703d9235f900f91b404d
#
_entry.id   b8e57fe519f8703d9235f900f91b404d
#
_cell.length_a   1.000
_cell.length_b   1.000
_cell.length_c   1.000
_cell.angle_alpha   90.00
_cell.angle_beta   90.00
_cell.angle_gamma   90.00
#
_symmetry.space_group_name_H-M   'P 1'
#
loop_
_entity.id
_entity.type
_entity.pdbx_description
1 polymer ?
#
loop_
_entity_poly.entity_id
_entity_poly.type
_entity_poly.pdbx_seq_one_letter_code
_entity_poly.pdbx_strand_id
1 'polypeptide(L)'
;YDHTSWHPYYQDTKLHTMQSVTKSVTSAALGIAIDEGLIEGVHVPVSQFFTDYHYDLTDPRKREATLEDFLTMRSGIEWATEGGYGRSEHSTVLLEKSDQWIQFTLDQPMDNDPGTVYEYNDGASVLIGKIARQATGKRMDQWAKERLFDPIGIKDFYWKTTPDGETDTEGGLYLTTHDLARFGYLFLKKGQWNGKQIISEEWVKASVTPIVKDVSPDNDRVDPGYGYQWWVTSYGEGKPTIFAGNGYGGQFVMVAPEYDIVVVFNGWNLHRSGEKSTYGVLEKVILPSLK
;
A
#
# COMPACT_ATOMS: atom_id res chain seq x y z
N TYR A 1 17.59 13.91 12.85
CA TYR A 1 18.39 12.92 13.58
C TYR A 1 18.31 11.59 12.82
N ASP A 2 19.47 11.08 12.41
CA ASP A 2 19.58 9.80 11.71
C ASP A 2 20.24 8.80 12.66
N HIS A 3 19.53 7.75 13.03
CA HIS A 3 20.06 6.64 13.80
C HIS A 3 19.77 5.34 13.05
N THR A 4 20.81 4.70 12.58
CA THR A 4 20.73 3.43 11.86
C THR A 4 21.47 2.35 12.63
N SER A 5 20.89 1.15 12.71
CA SER A 5 21.50 -0.05 13.26
C SER A 5 21.41 -1.17 12.24
N TRP A 6 22.55 -1.68 11.81
CA TRP A 6 22.66 -2.66 10.74
C TRP A 6 23.14 -4.03 11.25
N HIS A 7 22.46 -5.05 10.79
CA HIS A 7 23.06 -6.40 10.84
C HIS A 7 24.27 -6.45 9.89
N PRO A 8 25.36 -7.18 10.20
CA PRO A 8 26.58 -7.21 9.38
C PRO A 8 26.37 -7.53 7.90
N TYR A 9 25.29 -8.21 7.55
CA TYR A 9 24.93 -8.56 6.15
C TYR A 9 24.05 -7.54 5.45
N TYR A 10 23.54 -6.51 6.16
CA TYR A 10 22.67 -5.47 5.60
C TYR A 10 23.37 -4.13 5.69
N GLN A 11 23.39 -3.42 4.58
CA GLN A 11 23.99 -2.09 4.47
C GLN A 11 22.93 -1.10 3.97
N ASP A 12 23.10 0.16 4.30
CA ASP A 12 22.21 1.26 3.93
C ASP A 12 22.01 1.44 2.41
N THR A 13 22.99 0.99 1.62
CA THR A 13 22.97 1.05 0.15
C THR A 13 22.28 -0.15 -0.50
N LYS A 14 21.88 -1.18 0.26
CA LYS A 14 21.26 -2.37 -0.31
C LYS A 14 19.75 -2.21 -0.41
N LEU A 15 19.24 -2.60 -1.57
CA LEU A 15 17.81 -2.72 -1.79
C LEU A 15 17.26 -3.86 -0.92
N HIS A 16 16.20 -3.57 -0.21
CA HIS A 16 15.45 -4.50 0.61
C HIS A 16 14.02 -4.62 0.09
N THR A 17 13.43 -5.81 0.18
CA THR A 17 12.02 -5.99 -0.21
C THR A 17 11.11 -5.13 0.66
N MET A 18 10.14 -4.49 0.05
CA MET A 18 9.14 -3.68 0.74
C MET A 18 7.89 -4.49 1.08
N GLN A 19 7.69 -5.63 0.42
CA GLN A 19 6.46 -6.39 0.58
C GLN A 19 5.24 -5.47 0.46
N SER A 20 4.21 -5.62 1.26
CA SER A 20 2.97 -4.83 1.14
C SER A 20 3.11 -3.32 1.40
N VAL A 21 4.28 -2.81 1.83
CA VAL A 21 4.54 -1.36 1.77
C VAL A 21 4.48 -0.85 0.31
N THR A 22 4.73 -1.73 -0.66
CA THR A 22 4.54 -1.48 -2.10
C THR A 22 3.17 -0.89 -2.41
N LYS A 23 2.12 -1.34 -1.72
CA LYS A 23 0.74 -0.88 -1.90
C LYS A 23 0.58 0.61 -1.59
N SER A 24 1.23 1.09 -0.53
CA SER A 24 1.22 2.51 -0.16
C SER A 24 1.93 3.37 -1.22
N VAL A 25 3.02 2.86 -1.80
CA VAL A 25 3.74 3.53 -2.91
C VAL A 25 2.90 3.52 -4.18
N THR A 26 2.22 2.41 -4.47
CA THR A 26 1.29 2.29 -5.61
C THR A 26 0.14 3.29 -5.49
N SER A 27 -0.47 3.40 -4.30
CA SER A 27 -1.52 4.39 -4.02
C SER A 27 -1.02 5.82 -4.24
N ALA A 28 0.18 6.15 -3.75
CA ALA A 28 0.76 7.47 -3.95
C ALA A 28 0.95 7.80 -5.45
N ALA A 29 1.49 6.86 -6.22
CA ALA A 29 1.69 7.03 -7.66
C ALA A 29 0.36 7.12 -8.44
N LEU A 30 -0.67 6.39 -8.01
CA LEU A 30 -2.04 6.51 -8.54
C LEU A 30 -2.62 7.90 -8.23
N GLY A 31 -2.41 8.40 -7.00
CA GLY A 31 -2.85 9.73 -6.60
C GLY A 31 -2.31 10.83 -7.50
N ILE A 32 -1.04 10.72 -7.89
CA ILE A 32 -0.45 11.66 -8.88
C ILE A 32 -1.17 11.58 -10.23
N ALA A 33 -1.60 10.40 -10.68
CA ALA A 33 -2.36 10.27 -11.92
C ALA A 33 -3.74 10.93 -11.82
N ILE A 34 -4.38 10.88 -10.64
CA ILE A 34 -5.62 11.60 -10.37
C ILE A 34 -5.36 13.11 -10.31
N ASP A 35 -4.32 13.56 -9.61
CA ASP A 35 -3.93 14.97 -9.52
C ASP A 35 -3.62 15.57 -10.90
N GLU A 36 -3.07 14.80 -11.84
CA GLU A 36 -2.82 15.18 -13.22
C GLU A 36 -4.08 15.08 -14.12
N GLY A 37 -5.23 14.66 -13.59
CA GLY A 37 -6.50 14.54 -14.32
C GLY A 37 -6.56 13.38 -15.31
N LEU A 38 -5.67 12.38 -15.17
CA LEU A 38 -5.65 11.16 -16.00
C LEU A 38 -6.71 10.15 -15.58
N ILE A 39 -7.19 10.25 -14.34
CA ILE A 39 -8.31 9.53 -13.77
C ILE A 39 -9.24 10.57 -13.15
N GLU A 40 -10.55 10.47 -13.37
CA GLU A 40 -11.52 11.46 -12.88
C GLU A 40 -11.59 11.55 -11.36
N GLY A 41 -11.21 10.47 -10.65
CA GLY A 41 -11.21 10.40 -9.19
C GLY A 41 -11.41 8.96 -8.70
N VAL A 42 -11.65 8.83 -7.39
CA VAL A 42 -11.73 7.50 -6.75
C VAL A 42 -13.09 6.81 -6.92
N HIS A 43 -14.14 7.55 -7.32
CA HIS A 43 -15.49 7.00 -7.48
C HIS A 43 -15.77 6.45 -8.89
N VAL A 44 -14.77 6.43 -9.75
CA VAL A 44 -14.92 5.83 -11.09
C VAL A 44 -15.10 4.32 -10.99
N PRO A 45 -16.01 3.72 -11.76
CA PRO A 45 -16.14 2.27 -11.83
C PRO A 45 -14.86 1.63 -12.38
N VAL A 46 -14.32 0.65 -11.68
CA VAL A 46 -13.08 -0.02 -12.13
C VAL A 46 -13.28 -0.80 -13.43
N SER A 47 -14.50 -1.25 -13.70
CA SER A 47 -14.86 -2.04 -14.90
C SER A 47 -14.47 -1.34 -16.21
N GLN A 48 -14.44 -0.01 -16.26
CA GLN A 48 -14.06 0.75 -17.46
C GLN A 48 -12.59 0.56 -17.89
N PHE A 49 -11.73 0.11 -16.98
CA PHE A 49 -10.30 -0.09 -17.24
C PHE A 49 -9.95 -1.51 -17.69
N PHE A 50 -10.92 -2.43 -17.73
CA PHE A 50 -10.69 -3.84 -18.04
C PHE A 50 -11.44 -4.33 -19.26
N THR A 51 -11.68 -3.44 -20.24
CA THR A 51 -12.43 -3.76 -21.49
C THR A 51 -11.75 -4.82 -22.35
N ASP A 52 -10.43 -4.99 -22.22
CA ASP A 52 -9.63 -5.96 -22.97
C ASP A 52 -9.50 -7.32 -22.25
N TYR A 53 -10.15 -7.46 -21.09
CA TYR A 53 -10.14 -8.66 -20.27
C TYR A 53 -11.53 -9.31 -20.21
N HIS A 54 -11.56 -10.58 -19.90
CA HIS A 54 -12.80 -11.22 -19.50
C HIS A 54 -13.14 -10.73 -18.07
N TYR A 55 -14.16 -9.91 -17.96
CA TYR A 55 -14.68 -9.43 -16.68
C TYR A 55 -16.19 -9.63 -16.68
N ASP A 56 -16.66 -10.57 -15.85
CA ASP A 56 -18.09 -10.93 -15.82
C ASP A 56 -18.94 -9.79 -15.27
N LEU A 57 -19.36 -8.91 -16.16
CA LEU A 57 -20.23 -7.78 -15.83
C LEU A 57 -21.71 -8.16 -15.76
N THR A 58 -22.08 -9.45 -15.80
CA THR A 58 -23.45 -9.88 -15.49
C THR A 58 -23.77 -9.71 -14.01
N ASP A 59 -22.76 -9.84 -13.12
CA ASP A 59 -22.88 -9.45 -11.72
C ASP A 59 -22.84 -7.90 -11.61
N PRO A 60 -23.94 -7.29 -11.13
CA PRO A 60 -23.99 -5.82 -10.98
C PRO A 60 -22.93 -5.28 -10.03
N ARG A 61 -22.52 -6.05 -9.02
CA ARG A 61 -21.49 -5.64 -8.04
C ARG A 61 -20.14 -5.40 -8.73
N LYS A 62 -19.77 -6.22 -9.72
CA LYS A 62 -18.55 -6.01 -10.53
C LYS A 62 -18.64 -4.74 -11.39
N ARG A 63 -19.84 -4.32 -11.83
CA ARG A 63 -20.01 -3.08 -12.58
C ARG A 63 -19.91 -1.84 -11.69
N GLU A 64 -20.41 -1.95 -10.46
CA GLU A 64 -20.57 -0.82 -9.53
C GLU A 64 -19.34 -0.58 -8.68
N ALA A 65 -18.45 -1.57 -8.54
CA ALA A 65 -17.24 -1.47 -7.76
C ALA A 65 -16.36 -0.29 -8.23
N THR A 66 -16.01 0.59 -7.31
CA THR A 66 -15.25 1.81 -7.56
C THR A 66 -13.77 1.66 -7.23
N LEU A 67 -12.95 2.56 -7.73
CA LEU A 67 -11.53 2.61 -7.39
C LEU A 67 -11.30 2.82 -5.88
N GLU A 68 -12.20 3.58 -5.19
CA GLU A 68 -12.14 3.73 -3.74
C GLU A 68 -12.33 2.41 -3.00
N ASP A 69 -13.23 1.54 -3.47
CA ASP A 69 -13.44 0.23 -2.87
C ASP A 69 -12.19 -0.64 -2.93
N PHE A 70 -11.44 -0.56 -4.02
CA PHE A 70 -10.17 -1.27 -4.17
C PHE A 70 -9.06 -0.65 -3.29
N LEU A 71 -8.94 0.68 -3.27
CA LEU A 71 -7.98 1.40 -2.43
C LEU A 71 -8.17 1.12 -0.94
N THR A 72 -9.41 0.93 -0.53
CA THR A 72 -9.79 0.71 0.89
C THR A 72 -9.95 -0.74 1.27
N MET A 73 -9.55 -1.69 0.39
CA MET A 73 -9.69 -3.13 0.63
C MET A 73 -11.14 -3.56 0.89
N ARG A 74 -12.09 -2.96 0.15
CA ARG A 74 -13.52 -3.27 0.21
C ARG A 74 -14.09 -3.56 -1.17
N SER A 75 -13.28 -4.18 -2.03
CA SER A 75 -13.67 -4.48 -3.42
C SER A 75 -14.89 -5.42 -3.54
N GLY A 76 -15.17 -6.21 -2.50
CA GLY A 76 -16.20 -7.25 -2.51
C GLY A 76 -15.80 -8.51 -3.27
N ILE A 77 -14.64 -8.55 -3.90
CA ILE A 77 -14.10 -9.74 -4.58
C ILE A 77 -13.65 -10.75 -3.53
N GLU A 78 -14.09 -12.01 -3.64
CA GLU A 78 -13.68 -13.10 -2.74
C GLU A 78 -12.15 -13.25 -2.70
N TRP A 79 -11.61 -13.24 -1.48
CA TRP A 79 -10.17 -13.38 -1.29
C TRP A 79 -9.83 -14.18 -0.03
N ALA A 80 -9.60 -15.48 -0.18
CA ALA A 80 -9.33 -16.36 0.92
C ALA A 80 -7.95 -16.11 1.53
N THR A 81 -7.93 -15.64 2.78
CA THR A 81 -6.69 -15.35 3.55
C THR A 81 -6.50 -16.26 4.77
N GLU A 82 -7.46 -17.14 5.04
CA GLU A 82 -7.45 -18.02 6.20
C GLU A 82 -6.21 -18.91 6.25
N GLY A 83 -5.60 -18.97 7.42
CA GLY A 83 -4.40 -19.79 7.69
C GLY A 83 -3.09 -19.20 7.18
N GLY A 84 -3.12 -18.03 6.55
CA GLY A 84 -1.95 -17.26 6.11
C GLY A 84 -1.22 -17.84 4.90
N TYR A 85 -0.16 -17.17 4.47
CA TYR A 85 0.65 -17.49 3.26
C TYR A 85 1.29 -18.89 3.23
N GLY A 86 1.24 -19.64 4.31
CA GLY A 86 1.72 -21.02 4.36
C GLY A 86 0.74 -22.05 3.77
N ARG A 87 -0.48 -21.64 3.41
CA ARG A 87 -1.50 -22.55 2.86
C ARG A 87 -1.60 -22.44 1.36
N SER A 88 -1.79 -23.59 0.71
CA SER A 88 -1.91 -23.66 -0.75
C SER A 88 -3.20 -23.03 -1.30
N GLU A 89 -4.21 -22.89 -0.46
CA GLU A 89 -5.54 -22.34 -0.78
C GLU A 89 -5.61 -20.83 -0.56
N HIS A 90 -4.58 -20.21 -0.02
CA HIS A 90 -4.53 -18.75 0.15
C HIS A 90 -4.55 -18.07 -1.21
N SER A 91 -5.48 -17.13 -1.44
CA SER A 91 -5.69 -16.52 -2.76
C SER A 91 -4.44 -15.83 -3.31
N THR A 92 -3.64 -15.17 -2.48
CA THR A 92 -2.36 -14.57 -2.89
C THR A 92 -1.36 -15.63 -3.36
N VAL A 93 -1.29 -16.79 -2.69
CA VAL A 93 -0.41 -17.89 -3.10
C VAL A 93 -0.86 -18.48 -4.45
N LEU A 94 -2.16 -18.53 -4.69
CA LEU A 94 -2.72 -18.97 -5.98
C LEU A 94 -2.47 -17.91 -7.06
N LEU A 95 -2.65 -16.64 -6.76
CA LEU A 95 -2.31 -15.52 -7.64
C LEU A 95 -0.84 -15.59 -8.08
N GLU A 96 0.09 -15.71 -7.12
CA GLU A 96 1.54 -15.77 -7.40
C GLU A 96 1.96 -16.99 -8.22
N LYS A 97 1.17 -18.06 -8.21
CA LYS A 97 1.37 -19.25 -9.06
C LYS A 97 0.73 -19.12 -10.44
N SER A 98 -0.15 -18.15 -10.64
CA SER A 98 -0.80 -17.91 -11.93
C SER A 98 0.16 -17.18 -12.88
N ASP A 99 0.04 -17.49 -14.17
CA ASP A 99 0.72 -16.74 -15.24
C ASP A 99 -0.04 -15.46 -15.66
N GLN A 100 -1.25 -15.23 -15.15
CA GLN A 100 -2.18 -14.18 -15.56
C GLN A 100 -2.79 -13.51 -14.33
N TRP A 101 -2.02 -12.65 -13.64
CA TRP A 101 -2.43 -12.07 -12.36
C TRP A 101 -3.68 -11.18 -12.45
N ILE A 102 -3.75 -10.39 -13.53
CA ILE A 102 -4.92 -9.52 -13.76
C ILE A 102 -6.16 -10.38 -13.97
N GLN A 103 -6.12 -11.33 -14.92
CA GLN A 103 -7.28 -12.18 -15.24
C GLN A 103 -7.67 -13.06 -14.05
N PHE A 104 -6.68 -13.63 -13.33
CA PHE A 104 -6.93 -14.41 -12.12
C PHE A 104 -7.80 -13.64 -11.12
N THR A 105 -7.46 -12.36 -10.89
CA THR A 105 -8.20 -11.53 -9.94
C THR A 105 -9.60 -11.16 -10.45
N LEU A 106 -9.73 -10.83 -11.74
CA LEU A 106 -11.02 -10.50 -12.35
C LEU A 106 -11.99 -11.71 -12.40
N ASP A 107 -11.45 -12.92 -12.47
CA ASP A 107 -12.25 -14.17 -12.49
C ASP A 107 -12.80 -14.55 -11.12
N GLN A 108 -12.25 -13.99 -10.01
CA GLN A 108 -12.79 -14.29 -8.69
C GLN A 108 -14.26 -13.84 -8.58
N PRO A 109 -15.12 -14.62 -7.90
CA PRO A 109 -16.51 -14.22 -7.67
C PRO A 109 -16.61 -13.04 -6.70
N MET A 110 -17.79 -12.46 -6.61
CA MET A 110 -18.09 -11.47 -5.60
C MET A 110 -18.68 -12.15 -4.35
N ASP A 111 -18.06 -11.91 -3.22
CA ASP A 111 -18.52 -12.40 -1.92
C ASP A 111 -19.39 -11.36 -1.21
N ASN A 112 -19.04 -10.08 -1.32
CA ASN A 112 -19.71 -8.98 -0.67
C ASN A 112 -20.10 -7.87 -1.66
N ASP A 113 -20.98 -6.97 -1.24
CA ASP A 113 -21.23 -5.74 -1.98
C ASP A 113 -20.00 -4.80 -1.84
N PRO A 114 -19.55 -4.15 -2.93
CA PRO A 114 -18.44 -3.22 -2.88
C PRO A 114 -18.65 -2.13 -1.83
N GLY A 115 -17.60 -1.72 -1.16
CA GLY A 115 -17.63 -0.68 -0.15
C GLY A 115 -18.16 -1.10 1.22
N THR A 116 -18.57 -2.38 1.42
CA THR A 116 -19.25 -2.81 2.67
C THR A 116 -18.35 -3.55 3.63
N VAL A 117 -17.55 -4.51 3.16
CA VAL A 117 -16.72 -5.40 4.00
C VAL A 117 -15.25 -5.18 3.69
N TYR A 118 -14.45 -5.01 4.75
CA TYR A 118 -13.00 -4.98 4.63
C TYR A 118 -12.47 -6.40 4.47
N GLU A 119 -11.75 -6.63 3.40
CA GLU A 119 -11.04 -7.87 3.14
C GLU A 119 -9.69 -7.55 2.47
N TYR A 120 -8.59 -7.84 3.17
CA TYR A 120 -7.27 -7.55 2.64
C TYR A 120 -6.98 -8.39 1.40
N ASN A 121 -6.91 -7.74 0.25
CA ASN A 121 -6.89 -8.37 -1.06
C ASN A 121 -5.70 -7.88 -1.90
N ASP A 122 -4.71 -8.76 -2.09
CA ASP A 122 -3.50 -8.47 -2.88
C ASP A 122 -3.83 -8.28 -4.35
N GLY A 123 -4.79 -9.05 -4.88
CA GLY A 123 -5.28 -8.91 -6.25
C GLY A 123 -5.89 -7.52 -6.52
N ALA A 124 -6.62 -6.95 -5.55
CA ALA A 124 -7.14 -5.59 -5.69
C ALA A 124 -5.99 -4.58 -5.92
N SER A 125 -4.86 -4.75 -5.23
CA SER A 125 -3.68 -3.90 -5.42
C SER A 125 -3.02 -4.11 -6.79
N VAL A 126 -3.03 -5.32 -7.31
CA VAL A 126 -2.57 -5.63 -8.68
C VAL A 126 -3.46 -4.91 -9.71
N LEU A 127 -4.78 -4.95 -9.53
CA LEU A 127 -5.71 -4.24 -10.42
C LEU A 127 -5.54 -2.71 -10.36
N ILE A 128 -5.22 -2.13 -9.21
CA ILE A 128 -4.87 -0.70 -9.08
C ILE A 128 -3.65 -0.35 -9.97
N GLY A 129 -2.63 -1.20 -9.98
CA GLY A 129 -1.47 -1.01 -10.86
C GLY A 129 -1.85 -1.02 -12.34
N LYS A 130 -2.76 -1.93 -12.74
CA LYS A 130 -3.26 -2.00 -14.10
C LYS A 130 -4.11 -0.78 -14.48
N ILE A 131 -4.96 -0.30 -13.57
CA ILE A 131 -5.76 0.93 -13.76
C ILE A 131 -4.83 2.12 -14.03
N ALA A 132 -3.79 2.29 -13.23
CA ALA A 132 -2.81 3.35 -13.44
C ALA A 132 -2.11 3.22 -14.80
N ARG A 133 -1.76 2.00 -15.24
CA ARG A 133 -1.19 1.79 -16.56
C ARG A 133 -2.14 2.18 -17.69
N GLN A 134 -3.41 1.81 -17.60
CA GLN A 134 -4.42 2.18 -18.61
C GLN A 134 -4.57 3.70 -18.70
N ALA A 135 -4.58 4.40 -17.57
CA ALA A 135 -4.74 5.84 -17.53
C ALA A 135 -3.48 6.60 -17.99
N THR A 136 -2.29 6.13 -17.60
CA THR A 136 -1.02 6.85 -17.86
C THR A 136 -0.31 6.42 -19.13
N GLY A 137 -0.67 5.26 -19.70
CA GLY A 137 0.06 4.62 -20.79
C GLY A 137 1.41 4.00 -20.40
N LYS A 138 1.76 4.00 -19.10
CA LYS A 138 3.03 3.51 -18.56
C LYS A 138 2.81 2.46 -17.49
N ARG A 139 3.73 1.48 -17.42
CA ARG A 139 3.73 0.58 -16.26
C ARG A 139 3.95 1.37 -14.97
N MET A 140 3.45 0.84 -13.85
CA MET A 140 3.55 1.52 -12.55
C MET A 140 5.00 1.85 -12.16
N ASP A 141 5.97 0.96 -12.41
CA ASP A 141 7.38 1.20 -12.13
C ASP A 141 7.96 2.40 -12.91
N GLN A 142 7.56 2.56 -14.18
CA GLN A 142 7.97 3.67 -15.04
C GLN A 142 7.29 4.98 -14.61
N TRP A 143 5.98 4.92 -14.34
CA TRP A 143 5.22 6.06 -13.89
C TRP A 143 5.71 6.59 -12.54
N ALA A 144 5.84 5.70 -11.56
CA ALA A 144 6.35 6.04 -10.24
C ALA A 144 7.79 6.58 -10.30
N LYS A 145 8.65 6.01 -11.17
CA LYS A 145 10.00 6.55 -11.37
C LYS A 145 9.95 8.02 -11.74
N GLU A 146 9.19 8.37 -12.77
CA GLU A 146 9.17 9.71 -13.33
C GLU A 146 8.46 10.73 -12.42
N ARG A 147 7.36 10.33 -11.80
CA ARG A 147 6.45 11.25 -11.10
C ARG A 147 6.63 11.29 -9.58
N LEU A 148 7.14 10.21 -9.01
CA LEU A 148 7.31 10.09 -7.57
C LEU A 148 8.79 9.97 -7.18
N PHE A 149 9.53 9.00 -7.72
CA PHE A 149 10.87 8.67 -7.23
C PHE A 149 11.92 9.70 -7.63
N ASP A 150 12.04 10.03 -8.92
CA ASP A 150 13.01 11.03 -9.40
C ASP A 150 12.84 12.39 -8.70
N PRO A 151 11.60 12.92 -8.52
CA PRO A 151 11.37 14.16 -7.79
C PRO A 151 11.85 14.18 -6.34
N ILE A 152 11.77 13.04 -5.63
CA ILE A 152 12.20 12.94 -4.22
C ILE A 152 13.59 12.36 -4.06
N GLY A 153 14.32 12.15 -5.17
CA GLY A 153 15.71 11.74 -5.19
C GLY A 153 15.94 10.24 -4.96
N ILE A 154 14.92 9.40 -5.14
CA ILE A 154 15.06 7.94 -5.18
C ILE A 154 15.53 7.55 -6.60
N LYS A 155 16.74 7.00 -6.72
CA LYS A 155 17.36 6.69 -8.01
C LYS A 155 17.51 5.20 -8.24
N ASP A 156 17.86 4.49 -7.19
CA ASP A 156 18.10 3.05 -7.24
C ASP A 156 16.92 2.33 -6.59
N PHE A 157 16.17 1.61 -7.39
CA PHE A 157 15.09 0.74 -6.95
C PHE A 157 14.99 -0.46 -7.88
N TYR A 158 14.35 -1.50 -7.39
CA TYR A 158 13.91 -2.62 -8.21
C TYR A 158 12.44 -2.88 -7.95
N TRP A 159 11.66 -3.03 -9.01
CA TRP A 159 10.26 -3.40 -8.90
C TRP A 159 10.00 -4.61 -9.78
N LYS A 160 9.55 -5.71 -9.17
CA LYS A 160 9.27 -6.95 -9.87
C LYS A 160 8.23 -6.75 -10.95
N THR A 161 8.32 -7.58 -11.98
CA THR A 161 7.30 -7.69 -13.03
C THR A 161 6.55 -8.99 -12.83
N THR A 162 5.24 -8.95 -12.98
CA THR A 162 4.37 -10.12 -12.96
C THR A 162 4.55 -10.96 -14.24
N PRO A 163 4.16 -12.24 -14.26
CA PRO A 163 4.27 -13.08 -15.46
C PRO A 163 3.56 -12.51 -16.68
N ASP A 164 2.42 -11.83 -16.50
CA ASP A 164 1.66 -11.15 -17.56
C ASP A 164 2.22 -9.75 -17.95
N GLY A 165 3.43 -9.40 -17.47
CA GLY A 165 4.18 -8.22 -17.91
C GLY A 165 3.77 -6.90 -17.25
N GLU A 166 2.99 -6.95 -16.18
CA GLU A 166 2.66 -5.78 -15.37
C GLU A 166 3.69 -5.57 -14.25
N THR A 167 3.63 -4.45 -13.57
CA THR A 167 4.41 -4.22 -12.35
C THR A 167 3.71 -4.92 -11.19
N ASP A 168 4.46 -5.66 -10.37
CA ASP A 168 3.96 -6.30 -9.14
C ASP A 168 3.68 -5.23 -8.07
N THR A 169 2.45 -4.71 -8.07
CA THR A 169 2.02 -3.62 -7.19
C THR A 169 1.48 -4.09 -5.84
N GLU A 170 1.45 -5.39 -5.61
CA GLU A 170 1.05 -5.93 -4.31
C GLU A 170 2.20 -6.04 -3.32
N GLY A 171 3.43 -6.39 -3.80
CA GLY A 171 4.57 -6.68 -2.92
C GLY A 171 5.95 -6.56 -3.56
N GLY A 172 6.04 -6.25 -4.86
CA GLY A 172 7.25 -6.40 -5.67
C GLY A 172 8.31 -5.31 -5.57
N LEU A 173 8.11 -4.24 -4.80
CA LEU A 173 9.04 -3.12 -4.72
C LEU A 173 10.23 -3.43 -3.79
N TYR A 174 11.42 -2.96 -4.18
CA TYR A 174 12.65 -2.98 -3.40
C TYR A 174 13.22 -1.56 -3.34
N LEU A 175 13.49 -1.07 -2.14
CA LEU A 175 14.09 0.23 -1.87
C LEU A 175 15.22 0.08 -0.85
N THR A 176 16.07 1.12 -0.77
CA THR A 176 16.95 1.28 0.41
C THR A 176 16.14 1.79 1.60
N THR A 177 16.65 1.60 2.81
CA THR A 177 16.01 2.13 4.03
C THR A 177 15.84 3.66 3.97
N HIS A 178 16.85 4.37 3.48
CA HIS A 178 16.80 5.83 3.35
C HIS A 178 15.79 6.28 2.29
N ASP A 179 15.63 5.53 1.19
CA ASP A 179 14.65 5.86 0.17
C ASP A 179 13.23 5.63 0.66
N LEU A 180 13.01 4.58 1.45
CA LEU A 180 11.73 4.39 2.13
C LEU A 180 11.45 5.52 3.13
N ALA A 181 12.48 6.02 3.85
CA ALA A 181 12.34 7.17 4.73
C ALA A 181 12.01 8.46 3.95
N ARG A 182 12.58 8.68 2.75
CA ARG A 182 12.20 9.80 1.87
C ARG A 182 10.72 9.74 1.48
N PHE A 183 10.22 8.55 1.16
CA PHE A 183 8.81 8.35 0.86
C PHE A 183 7.92 8.67 2.08
N GLY A 184 8.26 8.20 3.27
CA GLY A 184 7.56 8.55 4.51
C GLY A 184 7.62 10.06 4.79
N TYR A 185 8.77 10.69 4.57
CA TYR A 185 8.93 12.13 4.75
C TYR A 185 8.06 12.96 3.78
N LEU A 186 7.88 12.51 2.55
CA LEU A 186 6.94 13.13 1.61
C LEU A 186 5.52 13.18 2.21
N PHE A 187 5.05 12.09 2.82
CA PHE A 187 3.76 12.06 3.50
C PHE A 187 3.72 12.91 4.76
N LEU A 188 4.81 12.91 5.56
CA LEU A 188 4.95 13.79 6.72
C LEU A 188 4.81 15.27 6.33
N LYS A 189 5.35 15.66 5.18
CA LYS A 189 5.30 17.02 4.63
C LYS A 189 4.12 17.23 3.68
N LYS A 190 3.05 16.44 3.83
CA LYS A 190 1.78 16.59 3.10
C LYS A 190 1.97 16.63 1.58
N GLY A 191 2.83 15.77 1.07
CA GLY A 191 3.11 15.63 -0.35
C GLY A 191 4.11 16.64 -0.92
N GLN A 192 4.74 17.47 -0.08
CA GLN A 192 5.73 18.46 -0.51
C GLN A 192 7.16 17.92 -0.39
N TRP A 193 7.99 18.24 -1.38
CA TRP A 193 9.42 17.95 -1.41
C TRP A 193 10.19 19.15 -1.95
N ASN A 194 11.11 19.71 -1.13
CA ASN A 194 11.92 20.87 -1.51
C ASN A 194 11.09 22.04 -2.09
N GLY A 195 9.94 22.33 -1.48
CA GLY A 195 9.04 23.40 -1.89
C GLY A 195 8.17 23.10 -3.11
N LYS A 196 8.23 21.89 -3.66
CA LYS A 196 7.35 21.43 -4.75
C LYS A 196 6.30 20.47 -4.22
N GLN A 197 5.06 20.62 -4.67
CA GLN A 197 4.01 19.63 -4.43
C GLN A 197 4.22 18.49 -5.41
N ILE A 198 4.45 17.28 -4.89
CA ILE A 198 4.64 16.04 -5.66
C ILE A 198 3.35 15.24 -5.69
N ILE A 199 2.64 15.18 -4.56
CA ILE A 199 1.32 14.57 -4.39
C ILE A 199 0.46 15.63 -3.72
N SER A 200 -0.79 15.81 -4.13
CA SER A 200 -1.66 16.80 -3.49
C SER A 200 -1.82 16.57 -1.98
N GLU A 201 -2.00 17.65 -1.22
CA GLU A 201 -2.29 17.53 0.22
C GLU A 201 -3.61 16.78 0.45
N GLU A 202 -4.57 16.98 -0.46
CA GLU A 202 -5.86 16.31 -0.47
C GLU A 202 -5.70 14.79 -0.59
N TRP A 203 -4.85 14.31 -1.51
CA TRP A 203 -4.59 12.88 -1.66
C TRP A 203 -3.88 12.30 -0.44
N VAL A 204 -2.86 12.99 0.07
CA VAL A 204 -2.17 12.55 1.29
C VAL A 204 -3.15 12.44 2.44
N LYS A 205 -3.99 13.45 2.66
CA LYS A 205 -5.01 13.46 3.71
C LYS A 205 -6.01 12.32 3.54
N ALA A 206 -6.55 12.13 2.33
CA ALA A 206 -7.48 11.04 2.03
C ALA A 206 -6.83 9.66 2.30
N SER A 207 -5.58 9.49 1.86
CA SER A 207 -4.84 8.23 2.02
C SER A 207 -4.69 7.80 3.47
N VAL A 208 -4.51 8.74 4.40
CA VAL A 208 -4.25 8.46 5.81
C VAL A 208 -5.45 8.77 6.72
N THR A 209 -6.60 9.08 6.15
CA THR A 209 -7.87 9.16 6.89
C THR A 209 -8.53 7.77 6.87
N PRO A 210 -8.80 7.16 8.04
CA PRO A 210 -9.37 5.82 8.07
C PRO A 210 -10.82 5.84 7.59
N ILE A 211 -11.05 5.24 6.42
CA ILE A 211 -12.40 4.98 5.89
C ILE A 211 -12.96 3.72 6.56
N VAL A 212 -12.12 2.69 6.69
CA VAL A 212 -12.40 1.55 7.56
C VAL A 212 -11.84 1.87 8.94
N LYS A 213 -12.72 1.90 9.95
CA LYS A 213 -12.33 2.35 11.30
C LYS A 213 -11.78 1.23 12.18
N ASP A 214 -12.13 -0.01 11.89
CA ASP A 214 -11.68 -1.19 12.62
C ASP A 214 -11.52 -2.35 11.64
N VAL A 215 -10.29 -2.72 11.38
CA VAL A 215 -9.95 -3.83 10.47
C VAL A 215 -9.66 -5.14 11.21
N SER A 216 -9.67 -5.14 12.54
CA SER A 216 -9.37 -6.30 13.37
C SER A 216 -10.00 -6.16 14.76
N PRO A 217 -11.34 -6.23 14.87
CA PRO A 217 -12.06 -6.02 16.13
C PRO A 217 -11.63 -6.98 17.25
N ASP A 218 -11.08 -8.14 16.89
CA ASP A 218 -10.63 -9.16 17.86
C ASP A 218 -9.16 -9.01 18.29
N ASN A 219 -8.51 -7.90 17.92
CA ASN A 219 -7.08 -7.69 18.18
C ASN A 219 -6.91 -6.61 19.26
N ASP A 220 -6.11 -6.89 20.31
CA ASP A 220 -5.74 -5.92 21.38
C ASP A 220 -4.98 -4.67 20.85
N ARG A 221 -4.87 -4.50 19.55
CA ARG A 221 -4.37 -3.28 18.93
C ARG A 221 -5.43 -2.21 18.97
N VAL A 222 -5.03 -1.04 19.40
CA VAL A 222 -5.87 0.16 19.44
C VAL A 222 -6.35 0.50 18.03
N ASP A 223 -7.59 0.11 17.72
CA ASP A 223 -8.37 0.52 16.56
C ASP A 223 -7.57 0.71 15.25
N PRO A 224 -6.98 -0.34 14.65
CA PRO A 224 -6.32 -0.16 13.36
C PRO A 224 -7.36 0.15 12.29
N GLY A 225 -7.29 1.37 11.75
CA GLY A 225 -8.08 1.77 10.60
C GLY A 225 -7.32 1.57 9.30
N TYR A 226 -8.01 1.74 8.17
CA TYR A 226 -7.43 1.65 6.84
C TYR A 226 -7.94 2.76 5.92
N GLY A 227 -7.02 3.42 5.26
CA GLY A 227 -7.30 4.42 4.25
C GLY A 227 -6.96 3.91 2.84
N TYR A 228 -6.40 4.75 1.97
CA TYR A 228 -6.01 4.35 0.61
C TYR A 228 -4.66 3.62 0.61
N GLN A 229 -4.69 2.31 0.90
CA GLN A 229 -3.53 1.43 1.01
C GLN A 229 -2.56 1.83 2.16
N TRP A 230 -3.08 2.49 3.19
CA TRP A 230 -2.36 2.84 4.41
C TRP A 230 -3.08 2.34 5.65
N TRP A 231 -2.32 1.75 6.55
CA TRP A 231 -2.79 1.44 7.90
C TRP A 231 -2.77 2.72 8.74
N VAL A 232 -3.85 3.00 9.46
CA VAL A 232 -3.90 4.11 10.42
C VAL A 232 -3.94 3.50 11.81
N THR A 233 -2.80 3.52 12.50
CA THR A 233 -2.59 2.73 13.73
C THR A 233 -2.98 3.47 15.00
N SER A 234 -3.13 4.80 14.93
CA SER A 234 -3.66 5.65 15.99
C SER A 234 -4.39 6.82 15.35
N TYR A 235 -5.58 7.12 15.87
CA TYR A 235 -6.43 8.23 15.40
C TYR A 235 -7.55 8.47 16.42
N GLY A 236 -8.31 9.55 16.22
CA GLY A 236 -9.44 9.89 17.05
C GLY A 236 -9.11 10.98 18.07
N GLU A 237 -10.13 11.37 18.84
CA GLU A 237 -10.02 12.50 19.78
C GLU A 237 -8.98 12.23 20.87
N GLY A 238 -8.05 13.19 21.02
CA GLY A 238 -6.98 13.13 22.04
C GLY A 238 -5.86 12.14 21.77
N LYS A 239 -5.85 11.46 20.60
CA LYS A 239 -4.76 10.57 20.18
C LYS A 239 -3.99 11.20 19.03
N PRO A 240 -2.63 11.06 19.01
CA PRO A 240 -1.85 11.46 17.83
C PRO A 240 -2.21 10.58 16.65
N THR A 241 -2.25 11.14 15.44
CA THR A 241 -2.41 10.35 14.23
C THR A 241 -1.11 9.65 13.89
N ILE A 242 -1.13 8.33 13.80
CA ILE A 242 0.00 7.51 13.34
C ILE A 242 -0.49 6.62 12.20
N PHE A 243 0.19 6.69 11.08
CA PHE A 243 -0.12 5.83 9.94
C PHE A 243 1.13 5.13 9.42
N ALA A 244 0.94 4.00 8.75
CA ALA A 244 2.04 3.14 8.33
C ALA A 244 1.75 2.41 7.03
N GLY A 245 2.78 2.28 6.19
CA GLY A 245 2.91 1.18 5.26
C GLY A 245 3.48 -0.02 6.02
N ASN A 246 2.84 -1.18 5.90
CA ASN A 246 3.22 -2.40 6.62
C ASN A 246 3.44 -3.54 5.62
N GLY A 247 4.59 -4.19 5.67
CA GLY A 247 4.98 -5.30 4.81
C GLY A 247 5.38 -6.54 5.59
N TYR A 248 5.04 -7.70 5.04
CA TYR A 248 5.34 -9.00 5.62
C TYR A 248 6.83 -9.14 5.97
N GLY A 249 7.13 -9.71 7.14
CA GLY A 249 8.49 -9.89 7.62
C GLY A 249 9.08 -8.69 8.36
N GLY A 250 8.29 -7.64 8.62
CA GLY A 250 8.71 -6.50 9.45
C GLY A 250 9.24 -5.30 8.64
N GLN A 251 8.68 -5.10 7.47
CA GLN A 251 8.92 -3.89 6.67
C GLN A 251 7.92 -2.82 7.09
N PHE A 252 8.40 -1.67 7.55
CA PHE A 252 7.52 -0.57 7.96
C PHE A 252 8.07 0.79 7.54
N VAL A 253 7.19 1.64 7.07
CA VAL A 253 7.33 3.09 7.09
C VAL A 253 6.22 3.65 7.96
N MET A 254 6.56 4.21 9.11
CA MET A 254 5.62 4.77 10.08
C MET A 254 5.81 6.28 10.13
N VAL A 255 4.70 7.00 10.10
CA VAL A 255 4.69 8.47 10.14
C VAL A 255 3.83 8.93 11.30
N ALA A 256 4.38 9.79 12.15
CA ALA A 256 3.70 10.41 13.28
C ALA A 256 3.83 11.94 13.17
N PRO A 257 2.90 12.63 12.48
CA PRO A 257 3.01 14.04 12.16
C PRO A 257 3.13 14.96 13.37
N GLU A 258 2.41 14.68 14.45
CA GLU A 258 2.44 15.49 15.67
C GLU A 258 3.79 15.44 16.41
N TYR A 259 4.62 14.44 16.09
CA TYR A 259 5.98 14.31 16.60
C TYR A 259 7.03 14.73 15.56
N ASP A 260 6.60 15.12 14.36
CA ASP A 260 7.49 15.45 13.20
C ASP A 260 8.49 14.32 12.89
N ILE A 261 8.06 13.05 12.93
CA ILE A 261 8.94 11.89 12.81
C ILE A 261 8.47 10.91 11.74
N VAL A 262 9.44 10.32 11.05
CA VAL A 262 9.31 9.13 10.23
C VAL A 262 10.21 8.03 10.81
N VAL A 263 9.67 6.84 10.98
CA VAL A 263 10.42 5.67 11.45
C VAL A 263 10.32 4.56 10.42
N VAL A 264 11.45 4.02 10.04
CA VAL A 264 11.53 2.91 9.07
C VAL A 264 12.14 1.69 9.74
N PHE A 265 11.52 0.54 9.52
CA PHE A 265 12.08 -0.75 9.87
C PHE A 265 12.15 -1.61 8.62
N ASN A 266 13.30 -2.20 8.40
CA ASN A 266 13.49 -3.28 7.44
C ASN A 266 13.87 -4.53 8.23
N GLY A 267 13.03 -5.55 8.14
CA GLY A 267 13.20 -6.81 8.83
C GLY A 267 13.20 -7.99 7.88
N TRP A 268 13.58 -9.13 8.38
CA TRP A 268 13.39 -10.42 7.73
C TRP A 268 12.83 -11.41 8.76
N ASN A 269 11.86 -10.90 9.53
CA ASN A 269 11.25 -11.68 10.61
C ASN A 269 9.96 -12.33 10.10
N LEU A 270 10.08 -13.55 9.63
CA LEU A 270 8.96 -14.34 9.12
C LEU A 270 8.13 -15.01 10.24
N HIS A 271 8.47 -14.76 11.49
CA HIS A 271 7.72 -15.26 12.64
C HIS A 271 6.77 -14.15 13.16
N ARG A 272 5.52 -14.53 13.44
CA ARG A 272 4.43 -13.63 13.88
C ARG A 272 4.74 -12.72 15.09
N SER A 273 5.79 -13.05 15.87
CA SER A 273 6.21 -12.24 17.02
C SER A 273 6.90 -10.92 16.63
N GLY A 274 7.42 -10.80 15.42
CA GLY A 274 8.19 -9.63 14.98
C GLY A 274 7.35 -8.38 14.74
N GLU A 275 6.16 -8.53 14.18
CA GLU A 275 5.28 -7.38 13.93
C GLU A 275 4.84 -6.68 15.22
N LYS A 276 4.48 -7.46 16.24
CA LYS A 276 4.10 -6.91 17.56
C LYS A 276 5.25 -6.13 18.20
N SER A 277 6.50 -6.52 17.96
CA SER A 277 7.66 -5.84 18.52
C SER A 277 7.90 -4.48 17.85
N THR A 278 7.62 -4.33 16.55
CA THR A 278 7.87 -3.09 15.79
C THR A 278 6.96 -1.95 16.23
N TYR A 279 5.65 -2.17 16.33
CA TYR A 279 4.73 -1.18 16.90
C TYR A 279 5.05 -0.90 18.38
N GLY A 280 5.39 -1.94 19.15
CA GLY A 280 5.79 -1.78 20.54
C GLY A 280 7.05 -0.96 20.72
N VAL A 281 8.01 -1.03 19.80
CA VAL A 281 9.21 -0.18 19.81
C VAL A 281 8.84 1.28 19.53
N LEU A 282 7.99 1.53 18.53
CA LEU A 282 7.51 2.90 18.26
C LEU A 282 6.83 3.49 19.51
N GLU A 283 5.81 2.83 20.02
CA GLU A 283 4.93 3.37 21.08
C GLU A 283 5.59 3.43 22.46
N LYS A 284 6.38 2.40 22.82
CA LYS A 284 6.92 2.25 24.17
C LYS A 284 8.34 2.78 24.34
N VAL A 285 9.08 2.96 23.25
CA VAL A 285 10.49 3.35 23.29
C VAL A 285 10.69 4.68 22.56
N ILE A 286 10.33 4.76 21.28
CA ILE A 286 10.65 5.92 20.44
C ILE A 286 9.82 7.14 20.84
N LEU A 287 8.49 7.05 20.79
CA LEU A 287 7.63 8.21 21.08
C LEU A 287 7.81 8.78 22.50
N PRO A 288 7.96 7.96 23.56
CA PRO A 288 8.25 8.51 24.89
C PRO A 288 9.60 9.23 25.01
N SER A 289 10.59 8.86 24.19
CA SER A 289 11.91 9.49 24.19
C SER A 289 11.96 10.87 23.52
N LEU A 290 10.89 11.25 22.81
CA LEU A 290 10.76 12.52 22.10
C LEU A 290 10.13 13.64 22.95
N LYS A 291 9.74 13.33 24.19
CA LYS A 291 9.11 14.28 25.13
C LYS A 291 10.13 15.07 25.93
#